data_879f5fb9c4d012ccac2f319d4d58ab3b
#
_entry.id   879f5fb9c4d012ccac2f319d4d58ab3b
#
_cell.length_a   1.000
_cell.length_b   1.000
_cell.length_c   1.000
_cell.angle_alpha   90.00
_cell.angle_beta   90.00
_cell.angle_gamma   90.00
#
_symmetry.space_group_name_H-M   'P 1'
#
loop_
_entity.id
_entity.type
_entity.pdbx_description
1 polymer ?
#
loop_
_entity_poly.entity_id
_entity_poly.type
_entity_poly.pdbx_seq_one_letter_code
_entity_poly.pdbx_strand_id
1 'polypeptide(L)' 'MMNTATLVTSVRDPRSGEVHLPSEQVTIMGVLRNLDRTLMKVRWQAGGDCVVFPEELAEIHPLREC' A
#
# COMPACT_ATOMS: atom_id res chain seq x y z
N MET A 1 -4.42 12.46 -7.80
CA MET A 1 -5.05 11.26 -8.33
C MET A 1 -4.59 10.05 -7.56
N MET A 2 -5.51 9.21 -7.12
CA MET A 2 -5.18 8.07 -6.29
C MET A 2 -5.06 6.81 -7.12
N ASN A 3 -4.16 5.93 -6.70
CA ASN A 3 -3.95 4.64 -7.34
C ASN A 3 -4.32 3.55 -6.35
N THR A 4 -4.69 2.40 -6.88
CA THR A 4 -4.90 1.22 -6.06
C THR A 4 -3.85 0.19 -6.38
N ALA A 5 -3.62 -0.71 -5.45
CA ALA A 5 -2.68 -1.80 -5.63
C ALA A 5 -3.16 -2.98 -4.80
N THR A 6 -2.54 -4.11 -5.02
CA THR A 6 -2.87 -5.33 -4.32
C THR A 6 -1.63 -5.82 -3.59
N LEU A 7 -1.81 -6.22 -2.32
CA LEU A 7 -0.71 -6.80 -1.57
C LEU A 7 -0.34 -8.16 -2.16
N VAL A 8 0.95 -8.42 -2.25
CA VAL A 8 1.43 -9.73 -2.71
C VAL A 8 1.97 -10.56 -1.55
N THR A 9 2.07 -9.96 -0.37
CA THR A 9 2.55 -10.66 0.82
C THR A 9 1.80 -10.12 2.02
N SER A 10 1.89 -10.85 3.13
CA SER A 10 1.28 -10.38 4.36
C SER A 10 2.04 -9.17 4.90
N VAL A 11 1.31 -8.18 5.39
CA VAL A 11 1.89 -6.98 5.96
C VAL A 11 1.22 -6.75 7.31
N ARG A 12 2.05 -6.54 8.34
CA ARG A 12 1.54 -6.22 9.67
C ARG A 12 1.57 -4.71 9.85
N ASP A 13 0.44 -4.17 10.26
CA ASP A 13 0.35 -2.75 10.60
C ASP A 13 0.98 -2.58 11.98
N PRO A 14 2.09 -1.83 12.08
CA PRO A 14 2.75 -1.69 13.38
C PRO A 14 1.94 -0.90 14.40
N ARG A 15 0.95 -0.13 13.95
CA ARG A 15 0.15 0.64 14.89
C ARG A 15 -0.91 -0.21 15.56
N SER A 16 -1.64 -0.99 14.78
CA SER A 16 -2.75 -1.77 15.30
C SER A 16 -2.38 -3.21 15.58
N GLY A 17 -1.27 -3.68 14.99
CA GLY A 17 -0.89 -5.07 15.09
C GLY A 17 -1.66 -5.99 14.18
N GLU A 18 -2.57 -5.44 13.40
CA GLU A 18 -3.35 -6.24 12.47
C GLU A 18 -2.48 -6.73 11.33
N VAL A 19 -2.78 -7.95 10.87
CA VAL A 19 -2.09 -8.52 9.72
C VAL A 19 -3.02 -8.45 8.52
N HIS A 20 -2.51 -7.84 7.45
CA HIS A 20 -3.24 -7.74 6.19
C HIS A 20 -2.70 -8.80 5.26
N LEU A 21 -3.60 -9.55 4.65
CA LEU A 21 -3.24 -10.75 3.91
C LEU A 21 -2.99 -10.41 2.44
N PRO A 22 -2.28 -11.31 1.73
CA PRO A 22 -2.13 -11.13 0.29
C PRO A 22 -3.47 -11.04 -0.40
N SER A 23 -3.51 -10.31 -1.49
CA SER A 23 -4.70 -10.04 -2.29
C SER A 23 -5.58 -8.94 -1.73
N GLU A 24 -5.23 -8.39 -0.58
CA GLU A 24 -5.96 -7.23 -0.07
C GLU A 24 -5.64 -6.01 -0.92
N GLN A 25 -6.67 -5.25 -1.26
CA GLN A 25 -6.48 -4.03 -2.03
C GLN A 25 -6.22 -2.86 -1.11
N VAL A 26 -5.33 -1.97 -1.55
CA VAL A 26 -5.00 -0.77 -0.79
C VAL A 26 -5.03 0.41 -1.75
N THR A 27 -5.19 1.60 -1.18
CA THR A 27 -5.12 2.85 -1.93
C THR A 27 -3.76 3.48 -1.70
N ILE A 28 -3.06 3.80 -2.78
CA ILE A 28 -1.76 4.44 -2.70
C ILE A 28 -1.99 5.92 -2.51
N MET A 29 -1.53 6.43 -1.37
CA MET A 29 -1.71 7.84 -1.02
C MET A 29 -0.53 8.69 -1.47
N GLY A 30 0.64 8.08 -1.59
CA GLY A 30 1.82 8.83 -2.00
C GLY A 30 3.04 7.95 -2.01
N VAL A 31 4.13 8.55 -2.48
CA VAL A 31 5.41 7.88 -2.55
C VAL A 31 6.37 8.67 -1.68
N LEU A 32 7.07 7.98 -0.80
CA LEU A 32 8.04 8.58 0.09
C LEU A 32 9.43 8.13 -0.31
N ARG A 33 10.36 9.06 -0.29
CA ARG A 33 11.76 8.73 -0.54
C ARG A 33 12.54 8.99 0.73
N ASN A 34 13.24 7.96 1.17
CA ASN A 34 14.03 8.05 2.39
C ASN A 34 15.41 7.51 2.08
N LEU A 35 16.38 8.41 2.01
CA LEU A 35 17.73 8.08 1.60
C LEU A 35 17.69 7.48 0.20
N ASP A 36 18.10 6.23 0.04
CA ASP A 36 18.07 5.58 -1.27
C ASP A 36 16.97 4.54 -1.34
N ARG A 37 15.95 4.68 -0.51
CA ARG A 37 14.82 3.76 -0.51
C ARG A 37 13.55 4.47 -0.90
N THR A 38 12.71 3.78 -1.67
CA THR A 38 11.40 4.26 -2.02
C THR A 38 10.38 3.50 -1.19
N LEU A 39 9.47 4.25 -0.57
CA LEU A 39 8.41 3.68 0.24
C LEU A 39 7.07 4.16 -0.30
N MET A 40 6.06 3.32 -0.13
CA MET A 40 4.71 3.64 -0.59
C MET A 40 3.82 3.84 0.62
N LYS A 41 3.16 5.00 0.68
CA LYS A 41 2.19 5.25 1.73
C LYS A 41 0.83 4.79 1.23
N VAL A 42 0.23 3.87 1.93
CA VAL A 42 -1.03 3.26 1.50
C VAL A 42 -2.06 3.40 2.60
N ARG A 43 -3.31 3.31 2.20
CA ARG A 43 -4.44 3.30 3.12
C ARG A 43 -5.19 2.00 2.98
N TRP A 44 -5.45 1.36 4.12
CA TRP A 44 -6.23 0.14 4.16
C TRP A 44 -7.70 0.44 3.85
N GLN A 45 -8.40 -0.55 3.32
CA GLN A 45 -9.82 -0.35 3.02
C GLN A 45 -10.63 -0.09 4.28
N ALA A 46 -10.25 -0.73 5.36
CA ALA A 46 -10.93 -0.53 6.64
C ALA A 46 -10.55 0.77 7.32
N GLY A 47 -9.61 1.52 6.74
CA GLY A 47 -9.12 2.77 7.31
C GLY A 47 -7.76 2.58 7.92
N GLY A 48 -7.07 3.71 8.12
CA GLY A 48 -5.72 3.67 8.65
C GLY A 48 -4.68 3.65 7.54
N ASP A 49 -3.55 4.26 7.82
CA ASP A 49 -2.47 4.41 6.85
C ASP A 49 -1.29 3.58 7.29
N CYS A 50 -0.51 3.14 6.31
CA CYS A 50 0.69 2.36 6.58
C CYS A 50 1.69 2.64 5.46
N VAL A 51 2.96 2.36 5.74
CA VAL A 51 4.01 2.50 4.75
C VAL A 51 4.53 1.10 4.43
N VAL A 52 4.57 0.80 3.14
CA VAL A 52 5.02 -0.51 2.67
C VAL A 52 6.08 -0.31 1.60
N PHE A 53 6.84 -1.36 1.33
CA PHE A 53 7.81 -1.33 0.25
C PHE A 53 7.09 -1.59 -1.08
N PRO A 54 7.60 -1.01 -2.19
CA PRO A 54 6.96 -1.23 -3.49
C PRO A 54 6.87 -2.70 -3.87
N GLU A 55 7.84 -3.51 -3.47
CA GLU A 55 7.84 -4.92 -3.84
C GLU A 55 6.75 -5.70 -3.11
N GLU A 56 6.13 -5.12 -2.10
CA GLU A 56 5.01 -5.74 -1.42
C GLU A 56 3.68 -5.51 -2.14
N LEU A 57 3.71 -4.72 -3.19
CA LEU A 57 2.51 -4.39 -3.94
C LEU A 57 2.63 -4.90 -5.36
N ALA A 58 1.49 -5.20 -5.96
CA ALA A 58 1.40 -5.57 -7.36
C ALA A 58 0.11 -5.01 -7.92
N GLU A 59 -0.02 -5.09 -9.25
CA GLU A 59 -1.23 -4.66 -9.94
C GLU A 59 -1.61 -3.24 -9.55
N ILE A 60 -0.65 -2.34 -9.69
CA ILE A 60 -0.89 -0.94 -9.39
C ILE A 60 -1.73 -0.36 -10.52
N HIS A 61 -2.91 0.10 -10.16
CA HIS A 61 -3.84 0.64 -11.15
C HIS A 61 -4.22 2.06 -10.77
N PRO A 62 -4.24 2.98 -11.74
CA PRO A 62 -4.84 4.29 -11.50
C PRO A 62 -6.35 4.11 -11.33
N LEU A 63 -6.92 4.89 -10.42
CA LEU A 63 -8.36 4.82 -10.21
C LEU A 63 -9.13 5.29 -11.43
N ARG A 64 -8.55 6.23 -12.16
CA ARG A 64 -9.21 6.73 -13.35
C ARG A 64 -9.04 5.72 -14.47
N GLU A 65 -10.15 5.38 -15.07
CA GLU A 65 -10.16 4.47 -16.19
C GLU A 65 -10.13 5.22 -17.50
N CYS A 66 -9.57 4.59 -18.47
CA CYS A 66 -9.53 5.16 -19.81
C CYS A 66 -10.64 4.61 -20.67
#